data_227b5cea54216f7f09beb8f3647085b5
#
_entry.id   227b5cea54216f7f09beb8f3647085b5
#
_cell.length_a   1.000
_cell.length_b   1.000
_cell.length_c   1.000
_cell.angle_alpha   90.00
_cell.angle_beta   90.00
_cell.angle_gamma   90.00
#
_symmetry.space_group_name_H-M   'P 1'
#
loop_
_entity.id
_entity.type
_entity.pdbx_description
1 polymer ?
#
loop_
_entity_poly.entity_id
_entity_poly.type
_entity_poly.pdbx_seq_one_letter_code
_entity_poly.pdbx_strand_id
1 'polypeptide(L)'
;MRHRFHSICPYFAMFPETFVEKHLAATKFAGVVFDPFCGRGTTVFESLVRNRAAAGCDVHPVAACISGAKSDPPEMLEVMARLDRLEGSFDPGEVTTYPIDYEAFFAACFDAHTYKQVVHLRAQLAWQTDRTDRFIAAL
;
A
#
# COMPACT_ATOMS: atom_id res chain seq x y z
N MET A 1 -7.06 -19.49 -8.53
CA MET A 1 -7.12 -18.22 -9.31
C MET A 1 -6.37 -17.15 -8.51
N ARG A 2 -5.48 -16.41 -9.14
CA ARG A 2 -4.68 -15.36 -8.49
C ARG A 2 -5.58 -14.21 -8.01
N HIS A 3 -5.47 -13.82 -6.74
CA HIS A 3 -6.23 -12.69 -6.21
C HIS A 3 -5.71 -11.36 -6.79
N ARG A 4 -6.63 -10.42 -7.10
CA ARG A 4 -6.28 -9.14 -7.75
C ARG A 4 -5.29 -8.30 -6.93
N PHE A 5 -5.33 -8.38 -5.61
CA PHE A 5 -4.41 -7.66 -4.73
C PHE A 5 -2.93 -8.05 -4.92
N HIS A 6 -2.64 -9.22 -5.51
CA HIS A 6 -1.27 -9.53 -5.92
C HIS A 6 -0.78 -8.71 -7.13
N SER A 7 -1.64 -7.95 -7.77
CA SER A 7 -1.27 -7.07 -8.89
C SER A 7 -1.04 -5.62 -8.47
N ILE A 8 -1.37 -5.27 -7.22
CA ILE A 8 -1.09 -3.94 -6.68
C ILE A 8 0.42 -3.80 -6.58
N CYS A 9 0.95 -2.76 -7.19
CA CYS A 9 2.35 -2.36 -7.24
C CYS A 9 3.33 -3.49 -7.63
N PRO A 10 4.03 -3.38 -8.77
CA PRO A 10 5.15 -4.24 -9.10
C PRO A 10 6.25 -4.10 -8.04
N TYR A 11 6.71 -5.19 -7.47
CA TYR A 11 7.75 -5.20 -6.45
C TYR A 11 8.82 -6.21 -6.81
N PHE A 12 10.09 -5.78 -6.81
CA PHE A 12 11.22 -6.68 -7.09
C PHE A 12 11.45 -7.65 -5.93
N ALA A 13 12.07 -8.79 -6.24
CA ALA A 13 12.45 -9.81 -5.25
C ALA A 13 11.29 -10.41 -4.46
N MET A 14 10.15 -10.63 -5.11
CA MET A 14 9.02 -11.35 -4.52
C MET A 14 8.99 -12.79 -4.99
N PHE A 15 8.58 -13.69 -4.11
CA PHE A 15 8.22 -15.04 -4.55
C PHE A 15 6.73 -15.10 -4.92
N PRO A 16 6.34 -16.06 -5.79
CA PRO A 16 4.97 -16.20 -6.23
C PRO A 16 4.05 -16.67 -5.08
N GLU A 17 2.79 -16.29 -5.13
CA GLU A 17 1.76 -16.72 -4.20
C GLU A 17 1.65 -18.24 -4.06
N THR A 18 1.89 -18.97 -5.13
CA THR A 18 1.90 -20.45 -5.15
C THR A 18 2.98 -21.07 -4.25
N PHE A 19 4.10 -20.37 -4.05
CA PHE A 19 5.11 -20.78 -3.09
C PHE A 19 4.55 -20.77 -1.66
N VAL A 20 3.94 -19.67 -1.25
CA VAL A 20 3.32 -19.53 0.08
C VAL A 20 2.20 -20.56 0.26
N GLU A 21 1.32 -20.68 -0.73
CA GLU A 21 0.23 -21.66 -0.74
C GLU A 21 0.72 -23.08 -0.46
N LYS A 22 1.75 -23.53 -1.18
CA LYS A 22 2.34 -24.85 -1.02
C LYS A 22 2.85 -25.08 0.41
N HIS A 23 3.54 -24.09 0.96
CA HIS A 23 4.12 -24.20 2.31
C HIS A 23 3.05 -24.16 3.40
N LEU A 24 2.04 -23.31 3.26
CA LEU A 24 0.91 -23.24 4.19
C LEU A 24 0.10 -24.56 4.17
N ALA A 25 -0.13 -25.15 2.99
CA ALA A 25 -0.84 -26.42 2.85
C ALA A 25 -0.07 -27.61 3.47
N ALA A 26 1.25 -27.59 3.39
CA ALA A 26 2.11 -28.63 3.98
C ALA A 26 2.27 -28.48 5.50
N THR A 27 1.97 -27.32 6.07
CA THR A 27 2.20 -27.01 7.47
C THR A 27 0.98 -27.39 8.31
N LYS A 28 1.16 -28.32 9.28
CA LYS A 28 0.12 -28.74 10.23
C LYS A 28 -0.01 -27.80 11.44
N PHE A 29 0.91 -26.85 11.58
CA PHE A 29 0.91 -25.91 12.70
C PHE A 29 -0.18 -24.86 12.55
N ALA A 30 -0.97 -24.63 13.62
CA ALA A 30 -2.14 -23.73 13.63
C ALA A 30 -1.84 -22.32 14.18
N GLY A 31 -0.58 -21.98 14.41
CA GLY A 31 -0.17 -20.68 14.95
C GLY A 31 -0.25 -19.54 13.95
N VAL A 32 0.12 -18.34 14.41
CA VAL A 32 0.24 -17.14 13.58
C VAL A 32 1.39 -17.30 12.60
N VAL A 33 1.14 -16.97 11.34
CA VAL A 33 2.19 -16.88 10.30
C VAL A 33 2.86 -15.51 10.42
N PHE A 34 4.16 -15.49 10.62
CA PHE A 34 4.91 -14.25 10.75
C PHE A 34 5.97 -14.12 9.65
N ASP A 35 5.95 -12.98 8.96
CA ASP A 35 6.93 -12.64 7.93
C ASP A 35 7.69 -11.36 8.34
N PRO A 36 8.94 -11.48 8.82
CA PRO A 36 9.73 -10.33 9.28
C PRO A 36 10.26 -9.44 8.15
N PHE A 37 10.13 -9.85 6.90
CA PHE A 37 10.56 -9.12 5.69
C PHE A 37 9.46 -9.20 4.63
N CYS A 38 8.25 -8.74 5.00
CA CYS A 38 7.04 -9.07 4.27
C CYS A 38 6.95 -8.45 2.86
N GLY A 39 7.80 -7.49 2.53
CA GLY A 39 7.77 -6.82 1.25
C GLY A 39 6.35 -6.33 0.93
N ARG A 40 5.84 -6.66 -0.22
CA ARG A 40 4.45 -6.33 -0.59
C ARG A 40 3.39 -7.25 0.04
N GLY A 41 3.74 -8.03 1.05
CA GLY A 41 2.80 -8.79 1.88
C GLY A 41 2.27 -10.07 1.25
N THR A 42 3.02 -10.76 0.39
CA THR A 42 2.54 -12.01 -0.23
C THR A 42 2.23 -13.08 0.82
N THR A 43 3.14 -13.31 1.77
CA THR A 43 2.94 -14.29 2.87
C THR A 43 1.75 -13.93 3.75
N VAL A 44 1.68 -12.67 4.17
CA VAL A 44 0.62 -12.18 5.06
C VAL A 44 -0.73 -12.33 4.38
N PHE A 45 -0.85 -11.82 3.15
CA PHE A 45 -2.12 -11.83 2.42
C PHE A 45 -2.59 -13.26 2.08
N GLU A 46 -1.70 -14.13 1.61
CA GLU A 46 -2.04 -15.53 1.32
C GLU A 46 -2.46 -16.31 2.57
N SER A 47 -1.91 -15.97 3.73
CA SER A 47 -2.32 -16.56 5.00
C SER A 47 -3.75 -16.13 5.35
N LEU A 48 -4.05 -14.83 5.26
CA LEU A 48 -5.37 -14.28 5.57
C LEU A 48 -6.46 -14.83 4.62
N VAL A 49 -6.18 -14.93 3.33
CA VAL A 49 -7.12 -15.54 2.33
C VAL A 49 -7.46 -16.99 2.69
N ARG A 50 -6.58 -17.67 3.41
CA ARG A 50 -6.79 -19.06 3.90
C ARG A 50 -7.27 -19.12 5.36
N ASN A 51 -7.82 -18.05 5.88
CA ASN A 51 -8.31 -17.95 7.26
C ASN A 51 -7.26 -18.28 8.31
N ARG A 52 -5.99 -17.97 8.05
CA ARG A 52 -4.90 -18.08 9.02
C ARG A 52 -4.49 -16.72 9.52
N ALA A 53 -4.37 -16.58 10.82
CA ALA A 53 -3.83 -15.37 11.42
C ALA A 53 -2.40 -15.13 10.92
N ALA A 54 -2.11 -13.90 10.54
CA ALA A 54 -0.80 -13.53 10.03
C ALA A 54 -0.38 -12.15 10.53
N ALA A 55 0.93 -11.96 10.63
CA ALA A 55 1.56 -10.68 10.90
C ALA A 55 2.81 -10.53 10.03
N GLY A 56 3.17 -9.31 9.72
CA GLY A 56 4.38 -9.01 8.96
C GLY A 56 4.95 -7.65 9.35
N CYS A 57 6.24 -7.47 9.10
CA CYS A 57 6.89 -6.17 9.19
C CYS A 57 7.89 -6.02 8.04
N ASP A 58 8.23 -4.77 7.74
CA ASP A 58 9.26 -4.43 6.78
C ASP A 58 9.90 -3.10 7.17
N VAL A 59 11.18 -2.94 6.89
CA VAL A 59 11.90 -1.69 7.15
C VAL A 59 11.57 -0.62 6.10
N HIS A 60 11.11 -1.05 4.92
CA HIS A 60 10.79 -0.15 3.83
C HIS A 60 9.33 0.36 3.95
N PRO A 61 9.10 1.69 4.09
CA PRO A 61 7.78 2.24 4.36
C PRO A 61 6.75 1.92 3.25
N VAL A 62 7.17 1.86 2.00
CA VAL A 62 6.29 1.48 0.88
C VAL A 62 5.84 0.02 1.00
N ALA A 63 6.75 -0.88 1.38
CA ALA A 63 6.43 -2.28 1.62
C ALA A 63 5.41 -2.44 2.76
N ALA A 64 5.64 -1.76 3.87
CA ALA A 64 4.73 -1.75 5.01
C ALA A 64 3.34 -1.19 4.64
N CYS A 65 3.29 -0.11 3.86
CA CYS A 65 2.04 0.49 3.36
C CYS A 65 1.26 -0.50 2.49
N ILE A 66 1.90 -1.08 1.46
CA ILE A 66 1.27 -2.03 0.53
C ILE A 66 0.79 -3.29 1.25
N SER A 67 1.62 -3.84 2.14
CA SER A 67 1.27 -5.03 2.91
C SER A 67 0.08 -4.75 3.84
N GLY A 68 0.10 -3.64 4.56
CA GLY A 68 -0.99 -3.22 5.44
C GLY A 68 -2.30 -2.96 4.69
N ALA A 69 -2.26 -2.30 3.53
CA ALA A 69 -3.42 -2.05 2.69
C ALA A 69 -4.13 -3.33 2.22
N LYS A 70 -3.35 -4.37 1.89
CA LYS A 70 -3.90 -5.68 1.49
C LYS A 70 -4.47 -6.48 2.65
N SER A 71 -3.90 -6.30 3.84
CA SER A 71 -4.26 -7.07 5.02
C SER A 71 -5.55 -6.59 5.68
N ASP A 72 -5.85 -5.30 5.55
CA ASP A 72 -7.01 -4.64 6.13
C ASP A 72 -7.60 -3.61 5.15
N PRO A 73 -8.21 -4.07 4.04
CA PRO A 73 -8.80 -3.16 3.06
C PRO A 73 -10.06 -2.51 3.63
N PRO A 74 -10.27 -1.20 3.37
CA PRO A 74 -11.49 -0.51 3.75
C PRO A 74 -12.66 -0.90 2.85
N GLU A 75 -13.86 -0.54 3.27
CA GLU A 75 -15.05 -0.65 2.43
C GLU A 75 -15.00 0.37 1.27
N MET A 76 -15.57 0.00 0.11
CA MET A 76 -15.57 0.85 -1.07
C MET A 76 -16.14 2.25 -0.80
N LEU A 77 -17.22 2.34 -0.02
CA LEU A 77 -17.85 3.62 0.32
C LEU A 77 -16.93 4.52 1.17
N GLU A 78 -16.12 3.94 2.05
CA GLU A 78 -15.11 4.70 2.83
C GLU A 78 -14.05 5.30 1.91
N VAL A 79 -13.58 4.51 0.93
CA VAL A 79 -12.60 4.96 -0.06
C VAL A 79 -13.18 6.09 -0.91
N MET A 80 -14.38 5.93 -1.47
CA MET A 80 -15.01 6.95 -2.31
C MET A 80 -15.23 8.25 -1.53
N ALA A 81 -15.79 8.17 -0.33
CA ALA A 81 -16.00 9.37 0.51
C ALA A 81 -14.68 10.05 0.89
N ARG A 82 -13.59 9.31 1.03
CA ARG A 82 -12.27 9.89 1.28
C ARG A 82 -11.69 10.57 0.05
N LEU A 83 -11.84 9.97 -1.12
CA LEU A 83 -11.41 10.56 -2.39
C LEU A 83 -12.14 11.85 -2.68
N ASP A 84 -13.47 11.91 -2.49
CA ASP A 84 -14.27 13.13 -2.66
C ASP A 84 -13.77 14.27 -1.74
N ARG A 85 -13.39 13.95 -0.49
CA ARG A 85 -12.81 14.94 0.44
C ARG A 85 -11.42 15.41 0.01
N LEU A 86 -10.57 14.50 -0.49
CA LEU A 86 -9.24 14.84 -0.98
C LEU A 86 -9.32 15.74 -2.20
N GLU A 87 -10.22 15.44 -3.14
CA GLU A 87 -10.47 16.27 -4.33
C GLU A 87 -11.03 17.63 -3.94
N GLY A 88 -12.04 17.68 -3.05
CA GLY A 88 -12.64 18.92 -2.59
C GLY A 88 -11.73 19.84 -1.79
N SER A 89 -10.66 19.28 -1.19
CA SER A 89 -9.65 20.06 -0.44
C SER A 89 -8.42 20.44 -1.26
N PHE A 90 -8.34 20.03 -2.53
CA PHE A 90 -7.20 20.32 -3.37
C PHE A 90 -7.28 21.73 -3.96
N ASP A 91 -6.39 22.60 -3.52
CA ASP A 91 -6.14 23.91 -4.13
C ASP A 91 -4.70 24.01 -4.66
N PRO A 92 -4.50 24.00 -5.99
CA PRO A 92 -3.15 24.06 -6.56
C PRO A 92 -2.41 25.37 -6.24
N GLY A 93 -3.11 26.42 -5.79
CA GLY A 93 -2.50 27.68 -5.34
C GLY A 93 -1.89 27.59 -3.93
N GLU A 94 -2.42 26.73 -3.09
CA GLU A 94 -1.97 26.54 -1.69
C GLU A 94 -0.90 25.47 -1.54
N VAL A 95 -0.68 24.64 -2.57
CA VAL A 95 0.32 23.56 -2.48
C VAL A 95 1.74 24.14 -2.52
N THR A 96 2.41 24.08 -1.38
CA THR A 96 3.83 24.43 -1.24
C THR A 96 4.68 23.32 -1.87
N THR A 97 5.52 23.67 -2.81
CA THR A 97 6.41 22.72 -3.50
C THR A 97 7.56 22.23 -2.62
N TYR A 98 8.14 21.11 -3.00
CA TYR A 98 9.23 20.44 -2.30
C TYR A 98 10.52 21.24 -2.26
N PRO A 99 11.47 20.84 -1.37
CA PRO A 99 12.82 21.38 -1.38
C PRO A 99 13.47 21.31 -2.75
N ILE A 100 14.21 22.33 -3.09
CA ILE A 100 14.87 22.61 -4.39
C ILE A 100 15.66 21.39 -4.93
N ASP A 101 16.22 20.55 -4.05
CA ASP A 101 17.07 19.41 -4.41
C ASP A 101 16.36 18.30 -5.23
N TYR A 102 15.04 18.23 -5.17
CA TYR A 102 14.26 17.21 -5.89
C TYR A 102 13.38 17.79 -7.01
N GLU A 103 13.32 19.10 -7.17
CA GLU A 103 12.41 19.75 -8.11
C GLU A 103 12.68 19.33 -9.54
N ALA A 104 13.93 19.27 -9.96
CA ALA A 104 14.32 18.85 -11.30
C ALA A 104 13.94 17.40 -11.61
N PHE A 105 14.06 16.50 -10.62
CA PHE A 105 13.65 15.10 -10.75
C PHE A 105 12.14 14.99 -10.91
N PHE A 106 11.37 15.65 -10.06
CA PHE A 106 9.92 15.57 -10.11
C PHE A 106 9.35 16.26 -11.34
N ALA A 107 9.94 17.38 -11.80
CA ALA A 107 9.57 18.03 -13.04
C ALA A 107 9.82 17.17 -14.29
N ALA A 108 10.77 16.24 -14.24
CA ALA A 108 11.00 15.26 -15.29
C ALA A 108 9.99 14.09 -15.25
N CYS A 109 9.43 13.78 -14.07
CA CYS A 109 8.51 12.66 -13.87
C CYS A 109 7.04 13.03 -14.04
N PHE A 110 6.65 14.26 -13.70
CA PHE A 110 5.27 14.71 -13.64
C PHE A 110 5.08 16.08 -14.30
N ASP A 111 3.93 16.32 -14.92
CA ASP A 111 3.53 17.68 -15.21
C ASP A 111 3.24 18.47 -13.93
N ALA A 112 3.25 19.80 -14.01
CA ALA A 112 3.16 20.67 -12.82
C ALA A 112 1.85 20.51 -12.02
N HIS A 113 0.74 20.18 -12.69
CA HIS A 113 -0.54 19.97 -12.02
C HIS A 113 -0.57 18.64 -11.27
N THR A 114 -0.19 17.55 -11.93
CA THR A 114 -0.08 16.20 -11.33
C THR A 114 0.90 16.19 -10.17
N TYR A 115 2.02 16.92 -10.29
CA TYR A 115 2.97 17.03 -9.19
C TYR A 115 2.34 17.67 -7.95
N LYS A 116 1.57 18.74 -8.11
CA LYS A 116 0.85 19.35 -6.99
C LYS A 116 -0.17 18.41 -6.35
N GLN A 117 -0.88 17.60 -7.15
CA GLN A 117 -1.78 16.58 -6.63
C GLN A 117 -1.03 15.54 -5.80
N VAL A 118 0.12 15.05 -6.25
CA VAL A 118 0.96 14.10 -5.50
C VAL A 118 1.42 14.71 -4.16
N VAL A 119 1.85 15.97 -4.17
CA VAL A 119 2.26 16.68 -2.96
C VAL A 119 1.09 16.83 -1.98
N HIS A 120 -0.08 17.20 -2.47
CA HIS A 120 -1.30 17.29 -1.66
C HIS A 120 -1.65 15.95 -1.04
N LEU A 121 -1.74 14.87 -1.81
CA LEU A 121 -2.03 13.53 -1.31
C LEU A 121 -1.04 13.10 -0.23
N ARG A 122 0.25 13.32 -0.44
CA ARG A 122 1.28 13.01 0.55
C ARG A 122 1.09 13.76 1.87
N ALA A 123 0.65 15.01 1.81
CA ALA A 123 0.39 15.82 3.00
C ALA A 123 -0.90 15.42 3.74
N GLN A 124 -1.90 14.92 3.00
CA GLN A 124 -3.24 14.63 3.52
C GLN A 124 -3.43 13.18 3.98
N LEU A 125 -2.61 12.22 3.48
CA LEU A 125 -2.78 10.81 3.77
C LEU A 125 -2.03 10.39 5.03
N ALA A 126 -2.77 10.02 6.07
CA ALA A 126 -2.25 9.49 7.34
C ALA A 126 -2.06 7.96 7.26
N TRP A 127 -1.35 7.47 6.25
CA TRP A 127 -1.26 6.05 5.89
C TRP A 127 -0.73 5.13 7.01
N GLN A 128 0.01 5.67 7.99
CA GLN A 128 0.51 4.89 9.13
C GLN A 128 -0.59 4.52 10.11
N THR A 129 -1.60 5.35 10.26
CA THR A 129 -2.61 5.26 11.33
C THR A 129 -4.03 5.05 10.82
N ASP A 130 -4.33 5.45 9.59
CA ASP A 130 -5.65 5.29 8.98
C ASP A 130 -5.63 4.23 7.87
N ARG A 131 -6.55 3.26 7.93
CA ARG A 131 -6.60 2.15 6.96
C ARG A 131 -7.03 2.60 5.57
N THR A 132 -7.95 3.58 5.48
CA THR A 132 -8.45 4.09 4.21
C THR A 132 -7.37 4.91 3.50
N ASP A 133 -6.69 5.77 4.25
CA ASP A 133 -5.55 6.53 3.74
C ASP A 133 -4.40 5.62 3.31
N ARG A 134 -4.14 4.54 4.07
CA ARG A 134 -3.15 3.52 3.71
C ARG A 134 -3.51 2.81 2.41
N PHE A 135 -4.78 2.46 2.23
CA PHE A 135 -5.24 1.81 1.01
C PHE A 135 -5.10 2.73 -0.20
N ILE A 136 -5.49 4.00 -0.08
CA ILE A 136 -5.33 5.01 -1.14
C ILE A 136 -3.84 5.23 -1.46
N ALA A 137 -2.98 5.33 -0.45
CA ALA A 137 -1.54 5.52 -0.63
C ALA A 137 -0.83 4.32 -1.30
N ALA A 138 -1.42 3.13 -1.26
CA ALA A 138 -0.87 1.91 -1.84
C ALA A 138 -1.25 1.71 -3.32
N LEU A 139 -2.20 2.48 -3.85
CA LEU A 139 -2.67 2.43 -5.24
C LEU A 139 -1.87 3.36 -6.16
#